data_b9ef333f17f7b60dfe6319606fd5941f
#
_entry.id   b9ef333f17f7b60dfe6319606fd5941f
#
_cell.length_a   1.000
_cell.length_b   1.000
_cell.length_c   1.000
_cell.angle_alpha   90.00
_cell.angle_beta   90.00
_cell.angle_gamma   90.00
#
_symmetry.space_group_name_H-M   'P 1'
#
loop_
_entity.id
_entity.type
_entity.pdbx_description
1 polymer ?
#
loop_
_entity_poly.entity_id
_entity_poly.type
_entity_poly.pdbx_seq_one_letter_code
_entity_poly.pdbx_strand_id
1 'polypeptide(L)'
;MQRPITNHHKKLSALCAIVGAESASKDLEDIELSGIAQASDSVLPGDLFVALPGEKFHGAQFAADAILRGAVAVLTDAQGAKDIRGVPVLISTTPRRAAGIASAWFYSEPMRDLYSVGVTGTNGKTTVTTLIHQIMTAAGRDSGLIGTVETRIGVESIASKRTTPESSDLQALSAVMRERHMRNLIMEVSSHAITLERIRGSHFAVVGFTNLSQDHLDFHKDMEDYFAAKAKLFTFEYADLAVINLDDPYGKRLAAQTELPVVSLSRLDTTATWHFVSISSDYVGASVSIRGSGGILIEGKTVLHGGFNYDNLLMAVAIAVESGVDPIDIAAILPTLTGAAGRLEAVRLGQNFTALVDYAHSPDAVKRVLETASEISDGKVIAVLGCGGDRDKTKRTLMGQALHDGSDIAIYTSDNPRSEKAEDILVQMVLDIDVLAPSEVIVDRAQAIRTAVNLAQAGDVVMVLGKGHEKGQEINGKVHEFDDRIELAKAIEDKK
;
A
#
# COMPACT_ATOMS: atom_id res chain seq x y z
N MET A 1 -16.97 -7.15 5.24
CA MET A 1 -16.69 -7.17 3.79
C MET A 1 -17.82 -6.47 3.05
N GLN A 2 -17.54 -5.57 2.08
CA GLN A 2 -18.56 -5.08 1.15
C GLN A 2 -18.78 -6.14 0.07
N ARG A 3 -20.04 -6.38 -0.27
CA ARG A 3 -20.47 -7.28 -1.35
C ARG A 3 -21.35 -6.52 -2.33
N PRO A 4 -21.39 -6.91 -3.61
CA PRO A 4 -22.34 -6.33 -4.57
C PRO A 4 -23.77 -6.56 -4.10
N ILE A 5 -24.66 -5.63 -4.46
CA ILE A 5 -26.10 -5.73 -4.18
C ILE A 5 -26.74 -6.76 -5.12
N THR A 6 -26.21 -6.84 -6.33
CA THR A 6 -26.67 -7.83 -7.33
C THR A 6 -26.38 -9.24 -6.80
N ASN A 7 -27.44 -10.01 -6.61
CA ASN A 7 -27.33 -11.40 -6.19
C ASN A 7 -26.71 -12.25 -7.29
N HIS A 8 -25.57 -12.87 -6.97
CA HIS A 8 -24.99 -13.91 -7.80
C HIS A 8 -25.44 -15.27 -7.26
N HIS A 9 -25.98 -16.09 -8.14
CA HIS A 9 -26.33 -17.47 -7.82
C HIS A 9 -25.63 -18.41 -8.78
N LYS A 10 -24.82 -19.32 -8.27
CA LYS A 10 -24.05 -20.28 -9.08
C LYS A 10 -24.05 -21.65 -8.43
N LYS A 11 -24.13 -22.69 -9.25
CA LYS A 11 -24.17 -24.09 -8.80
C LYS A 11 -22.83 -24.53 -8.22
N LEU A 12 -22.88 -25.23 -7.08
CA LEU A 12 -21.70 -25.80 -6.44
C LEU A 12 -20.99 -26.86 -7.30
N SER A 13 -21.78 -27.63 -8.07
CA SER A 13 -21.27 -28.62 -9.04
C SER A 13 -20.39 -27.99 -10.12
N ALA A 14 -20.82 -26.84 -10.66
CA ALA A 14 -20.04 -26.09 -11.64
C ALA A 14 -18.71 -25.58 -11.04
N LEU A 15 -18.74 -25.08 -9.80
CA LEU A 15 -17.53 -24.65 -9.10
C LEU A 15 -16.56 -25.81 -8.92
N CYS A 16 -17.04 -26.98 -8.49
CA CYS A 16 -16.21 -28.18 -8.27
C CYS A 16 -15.39 -28.52 -9.51
N ALA A 17 -16.04 -28.50 -10.69
CA ALA A 17 -15.39 -28.75 -11.97
C ALA A 17 -14.33 -27.68 -12.33
N ILE A 18 -14.65 -26.40 -12.11
CA ILE A 18 -13.78 -25.25 -12.48
C ILE A 18 -12.51 -25.22 -11.65
N VAL A 19 -12.60 -25.49 -10.34
CA VAL A 19 -11.43 -25.50 -9.45
C VAL A 19 -10.70 -26.85 -9.41
N GLY A 20 -11.22 -27.86 -10.10
CA GLY A 20 -10.66 -29.19 -10.10
C GLY A 20 -10.63 -29.84 -8.72
N ALA A 21 -11.64 -29.54 -7.89
CA ALA A 21 -11.75 -30.09 -6.55
C ALA A 21 -12.49 -31.41 -6.55
N GLU A 22 -12.14 -32.30 -5.59
CA GLU A 22 -12.87 -33.52 -5.32
C GLU A 22 -13.93 -33.32 -4.25
N SER A 23 -15.04 -34.05 -4.33
CA SER A 23 -16.05 -34.06 -3.27
C SER A 23 -16.60 -35.45 -3.07
N ALA A 24 -16.74 -35.86 -1.82
CA ALA A 24 -17.41 -37.12 -1.46
C ALA A 24 -18.94 -37.00 -1.52
N SER A 25 -19.50 -35.80 -1.58
CA SER A 25 -20.93 -35.58 -1.66
C SER A 25 -21.44 -35.78 -3.10
N LYS A 26 -22.60 -36.40 -3.24
CA LYS A 26 -23.24 -36.66 -4.54
C LYS A 26 -24.25 -35.56 -4.90
N ASP A 27 -24.70 -34.77 -3.94
CA ASP A 27 -25.82 -33.83 -4.11
C ASP A 27 -25.35 -32.39 -4.32
N LEU A 28 -24.30 -32.19 -5.16
CA LEU A 28 -23.75 -30.85 -5.44
C LEU A 28 -24.63 -30.04 -6.40
N GLU A 29 -25.46 -30.71 -7.21
CA GLU A 29 -26.31 -30.07 -8.24
C GLU A 29 -27.41 -29.21 -7.67
N ASP A 30 -27.89 -29.54 -6.47
CA ASP A 30 -29.01 -28.84 -5.82
C ASP A 30 -28.59 -27.65 -4.98
N ILE A 31 -27.25 -27.46 -4.80
CA ILE A 31 -26.72 -26.40 -3.96
C ILE A 31 -26.34 -25.20 -4.80
N GLU A 32 -26.98 -24.07 -4.49
CA GLU A 32 -26.66 -22.74 -5.04
C GLU A 32 -25.84 -21.94 -4.04
N LEU A 33 -24.75 -21.36 -4.54
CA LEU A 33 -23.93 -20.41 -3.78
C LEU A 33 -24.46 -19.00 -3.97
N SER A 34 -24.51 -18.21 -2.89
CA SER A 34 -24.84 -16.78 -2.88
C SER A 34 -23.66 -15.88 -2.52
N GLY A 35 -22.50 -16.47 -2.17
CA GLY A 35 -21.27 -15.74 -1.85
C GLY A 35 -20.10 -16.64 -1.55
N ILE A 36 -18.94 -16.02 -1.30
CA ILE A 36 -17.71 -16.71 -0.87
C ILE A 36 -17.10 -15.93 0.28
N ALA A 37 -16.76 -16.60 1.38
CA ALA A 37 -16.13 -16.01 2.55
C ALA A 37 -14.91 -16.81 3.02
N GLN A 38 -13.83 -16.12 3.42
CA GLN A 38 -12.62 -16.72 4.00
C GLN A 38 -12.51 -16.50 5.53
N ALA A 39 -13.33 -15.61 6.09
CA ALA A 39 -13.43 -15.41 7.53
C ALA A 39 -14.80 -15.88 8.02
N SER A 40 -14.85 -16.70 9.07
CA SER A 40 -16.11 -17.27 9.56
C SER A 40 -17.10 -16.21 10.04
N ASP A 41 -16.59 -15.10 10.62
CA ASP A 41 -17.39 -13.94 11.06
C ASP A 41 -18.03 -13.16 9.91
N SER A 42 -17.55 -13.34 8.69
CA SER A 42 -18.03 -12.66 7.46
C SER A 42 -18.97 -13.52 6.63
N VAL A 43 -19.23 -14.77 7.06
CA VAL A 43 -20.13 -15.69 6.37
C VAL A 43 -21.58 -15.21 6.46
N LEU A 44 -22.28 -15.26 5.33
CA LEU A 44 -23.71 -15.05 5.18
C LEU A 44 -24.39 -16.35 4.70
N PRO A 45 -25.73 -16.49 4.92
CA PRO A 45 -26.46 -17.66 4.44
C PRO A 45 -26.29 -17.90 2.95
N GLY A 46 -25.97 -19.14 2.59
CA GLY A 46 -25.71 -19.54 1.20
C GLY A 46 -24.26 -19.41 0.73
N ASP A 47 -23.35 -18.99 1.60
CA ASP A 47 -21.92 -18.85 1.24
C ASP A 47 -21.20 -20.19 1.10
N LEU A 48 -20.20 -20.19 0.22
CA LEU A 48 -19.04 -21.10 0.30
C LEU A 48 -18.06 -20.55 1.34
N PHE A 49 -17.77 -21.32 2.37
CA PHE A 49 -16.68 -21.00 3.30
C PHE A 49 -15.36 -21.58 2.76
N VAL A 50 -14.31 -20.73 2.67
CA VAL A 50 -12.98 -21.16 2.23
C VAL A 50 -12.07 -21.28 3.44
N ALA A 51 -11.78 -22.54 3.82
CA ALA A 51 -11.00 -22.90 5.00
C ALA A 51 -9.55 -23.23 4.62
N LEU A 52 -8.68 -22.21 4.64
CA LEU A 52 -7.30 -22.32 4.19
C LEU A 52 -6.34 -22.76 5.31
N PRO A 53 -5.26 -23.50 4.98
CA PRO A 53 -4.15 -23.69 5.90
C PRO A 53 -3.46 -22.35 6.17
N GLY A 54 -3.27 -22.00 7.44
CA GLY A 54 -2.54 -20.82 7.91
C GLY A 54 -1.28 -21.22 8.69
N GLU A 55 -0.41 -20.26 9.00
CA GLU A 55 0.83 -20.51 9.75
C GLU A 55 0.59 -21.02 11.18
N LYS A 56 -0.39 -20.46 11.87
CA LYS A 56 -0.69 -20.79 13.28
C LYS A 56 -1.86 -21.74 13.42
N PHE A 57 -2.88 -21.60 12.57
CA PHE A 57 -4.13 -22.33 12.64
C PHE A 57 -4.60 -22.72 11.27
N HIS A 58 -5.29 -23.86 11.15
CA HIS A 58 -6.00 -24.25 9.95
C HIS A 58 -7.40 -23.65 9.96
N GLY A 59 -7.83 -23.02 8.85
CA GLY A 59 -9.15 -22.39 8.73
C GLY A 59 -10.31 -23.36 8.97
N ALA A 60 -10.12 -24.66 8.79
CA ALA A 60 -11.12 -25.69 9.08
C ALA A 60 -11.61 -25.69 10.54
N GLN A 61 -10.82 -25.20 11.50
CA GLN A 61 -11.25 -25.03 12.89
C GLN A 61 -12.46 -24.12 13.03
N PHE A 62 -12.65 -23.19 12.10
CA PHE A 62 -13.75 -22.24 12.07
C PHE A 62 -14.94 -22.69 11.22
N ALA A 63 -14.88 -23.91 10.63
CA ALA A 63 -15.93 -24.41 9.75
C ALA A 63 -17.27 -24.59 10.48
N ALA A 64 -17.25 -25.03 11.73
CA ALA A 64 -18.48 -25.19 12.52
C ALA A 64 -19.19 -23.83 12.74
N ASP A 65 -18.45 -22.76 13.06
CA ASP A 65 -19.01 -21.39 13.18
C ASP A 65 -19.54 -20.91 11.84
N ALA A 66 -18.78 -21.12 10.76
CA ALA A 66 -19.20 -20.74 9.40
C ALA A 66 -20.50 -21.45 8.98
N ILE A 67 -20.65 -22.74 9.27
CA ILE A 67 -21.86 -23.52 9.00
C ILE A 67 -23.05 -23.03 9.82
N LEU A 68 -22.84 -22.72 11.11
CA LEU A 68 -23.87 -22.13 11.96
C LEU A 68 -24.34 -20.76 11.43
N ARG A 69 -23.49 -20.01 10.77
CA ARG A 69 -23.82 -18.72 10.11
C ARG A 69 -24.46 -18.89 8.74
N GLY A 70 -24.56 -20.12 8.25
CA GLY A 70 -25.25 -20.45 7.00
C GLY A 70 -24.36 -20.78 5.81
N ALA A 71 -23.09 -21.10 6.01
CA ALA A 71 -22.27 -21.66 4.93
C ALA A 71 -22.89 -22.99 4.45
N VAL A 72 -23.08 -23.11 3.14
CA VAL A 72 -23.73 -24.30 2.51
C VAL A 72 -22.71 -25.31 1.96
N ALA A 73 -21.45 -24.90 1.89
CA ALA A 73 -20.33 -25.77 1.49
C ALA A 73 -19.01 -25.22 2.04
N VAL A 74 -17.97 -26.07 2.08
CA VAL A 74 -16.61 -25.67 2.48
C VAL A 74 -15.61 -26.08 1.41
N LEU A 75 -14.69 -25.19 1.03
CA LEU A 75 -13.51 -25.47 0.20
C LEU A 75 -12.28 -25.52 1.11
N THR A 76 -11.53 -26.62 1.06
CA THR A 76 -10.34 -26.80 1.90
C THR A 76 -9.38 -27.82 1.28
N ASP A 77 -8.32 -28.20 2.01
CA ASP A 77 -7.45 -29.33 1.66
C ASP A 77 -7.90 -30.64 2.32
N ALA A 78 -7.18 -31.72 2.02
CA ALA A 78 -7.47 -33.06 2.55
C ALA A 78 -7.33 -33.14 4.08
N GLN A 79 -6.50 -32.31 4.71
CA GLN A 79 -6.36 -32.26 6.17
C GLN A 79 -7.56 -31.58 6.81
N GLY A 80 -7.94 -30.40 6.30
CA GLY A 80 -9.09 -29.65 6.82
C GLY A 80 -10.42 -30.38 6.64
N ALA A 81 -10.55 -31.19 5.59
CA ALA A 81 -11.77 -31.94 5.29
C ALA A 81 -12.12 -33.02 6.35
N LYS A 82 -11.14 -33.49 7.14
CA LYS A 82 -11.33 -34.61 8.09
C LYS A 82 -12.36 -34.31 9.17
N ASP A 83 -12.42 -33.08 9.63
CA ASP A 83 -13.22 -32.67 10.78
C ASP A 83 -14.50 -31.92 10.42
N ILE A 84 -14.73 -31.65 9.12
CA ILE A 84 -15.91 -30.93 8.65
C ILE A 84 -17.07 -31.91 8.42
N ARG A 85 -18.26 -31.60 8.97
CA ARG A 85 -19.48 -32.38 8.85
C ARG A 85 -20.69 -31.47 8.59
N GLY A 86 -21.74 -32.03 8.02
CA GLY A 86 -23.03 -31.39 7.86
C GLY A 86 -23.24 -30.60 6.56
N VAL A 87 -22.17 -30.36 5.82
CA VAL A 87 -22.21 -29.72 4.48
C VAL A 87 -21.24 -30.41 3.53
N PRO A 88 -21.41 -30.29 2.21
CA PRO A 88 -20.42 -30.74 1.24
C PRO A 88 -19.08 -30.06 1.42
N VAL A 89 -18.01 -30.85 1.24
CA VAL A 89 -16.63 -30.36 1.29
C VAL A 89 -15.99 -30.56 -0.08
N LEU A 90 -15.50 -29.46 -0.65
CA LEU A 90 -14.67 -29.45 -1.83
C LEU A 90 -13.20 -29.54 -1.40
N ILE A 91 -12.50 -30.59 -1.84
CA ILE A 91 -11.12 -30.86 -1.45
C ILE A 91 -10.21 -30.50 -2.62
N SER A 92 -9.27 -29.59 -2.39
CA SER A 92 -8.26 -29.18 -3.37
C SER A 92 -6.85 -29.39 -2.83
N THR A 93 -5.94 -29.85 -3.66
CA THR A 93 -4.50 -29.93 -3.33
C THR A 93 -3.84 -28.54 -3.27
N THR A 94 -4.47 -27.53 -3.87
CA THR A 94 -4.02 -26.13 -3.91
C THR A 94 -5.15 -25.20 -3.49
N PRO A 95 -5.62 -25.23 -2.23
CA PRO A 95 -6.85 -24.56 -1.81
C PRO A 95 -6.80 -23.04 -1.95
N ARG A 96 -5.62 -22.40 -1.82
CA ARG A 96 -5.46 -20.96 -2.05
C ARG A 96 -5.68 -20.60 -3.52
N ARG A 97 -5.10 -21.37 -4.45
CA ARG A 97 -5.32 -21.21 -5.88
C ARG A 97 -6.78 -21.43 -6.25
N ALA A 98 -7.38 -22.48 -5.71
CA ALA A 98 -8.79 -22.79 -5.91
C ALA A 98 -9.70 -21.65 -5.39
N ALA A 99 -9.39 -21.05 -4.24
CA ALA A 99 -10.11 -19.92 -3.69
C ALA A 99 -10.11 -18.70 -4.62
N GLY A 100 -8.96 -18.37 -5.21
CA GLY A 100 -8.84 -17.26 -6.17
C GLY A 100 -9.68 -17.49 -7.42
N ILE A 101 -9.55 -18.68 -8.02
CA ILE A 101 -10.34 -19.07 -9.20
C ILE A 101 -11.85 -19.10 -8.89
N ALA A 102 -12.23 -19.66 -7.74
CA ALA A 102 -13.60 -19.72 -7.27
C ALA A 102 -14.21 -18.31 -7.14
N SER A 103 -13.46 -17.39 -6.52
CA SER A 103 -13.92 -16.02 -6.28
C SER A 103 -14.08 -15.24 -7.59
N ALA A 104 -13.12 -15.32 -8.49
CA ALA A 104 -13.20 -14.67 -9.79
C ALA A 104 -14.39 -15.21 -10.61
N TRP A 105 -14.52 -16.52 -10.66
CA TRP A 105 -15.65 -17.17 -11.36
C TRP A 105 -17.00 -16.80 -10.73
N PHE A 106 -17.10 -16.82 -9.41
CA PHE A 106 -18.36 -16.51 -8.72
C PHE A 106 -18.86 -15.12 -9.07
N TYR A 107 -18.00 -14.12 -9.02
CA TYR A 107 -18.33 -12.73 -9.37
C TYR A 107 -18.24 -12.42 -10.88
N SER A 108 -18.07 -13.45 -11.73
CA SER A 108 -17.99 -13.31 -13.21
C SER A 108 -16.85 -12.40 -13.64
N GLU A 109 -15.64 -12.67 -13.12
CA GLU A 109 -14.35 -12.02 -13.47
C GLU A 109 -14.43 -10.48 -13.52
N PRO A 110 -14.86 -9.81 -12.43
CA PRO A 110 -15.17 -8.38 -12.45
C PRO A 110 -14.00 -7.48 -12.85
N MET A 111 -12.76 -7.93 -12.61
CA MET A 111 -11.57 -7.15 -12.96
C MET A 111 -11.34 -7.06 -14.47
N ARG A 112 -11.93 -7.94 -15.29
CA ARG A 112 -11.88 -7.84 -16.76
C ARG A 112 -12.73 -6.71 -17.32
N ASP A 113 -13.76 -6.29 -16.57
CA ASP A 113 -14.66 -5.19 -16.95
C ASP A 113 -14.11 -3.83 -16.46
N LEU A 114 -13.03 -3.83 -15.67
CA LEU A 114 -12.36 -2.66 -15.14
C LEU A 114 -10.97 -2.54 -15.77
N TYR A 115 -10.54 -1.32 -16.12
CA TYR A 115 -9.14 -1.08 -16.44
C TYR A 115 -8.32 -1.20 -15.14
N SER A 116 -7.74 -2.37 -14.94
CA SER A 116 -7.10 -2.71 -13.67
C SER A 116 -5.60 -2.41 -13.72
N VAL A 117 -5.10 -1.69 -12.71
CA VAL A 117 -3.68 -1.35 -12.54
C VAL A 117 -3.17 -1.96 -11.24
N GLY A 118 -2.10 -2.75 -11.32
CA GLY A 118 -1.42 -3.34 -10.16
C GLY A 118 -0.03 -2.75 -9.95
N VAL A 119 0.31 -2.26 -8.75
CA VAL A 119 1.64 -1.73 -8.46
C VAL A 119 2.32 -2.56 -7.39
N THR A 120 3.54 -3.04 -7.69
CA THR A 120 4.39 -3.76 -6.75
C THR A 120 5.78 -3.11 -6.61
N GLY A 121 6.50 -3.51 -5.58
CA GLY A 121 7.83 -3.05 -5.22
C GLY A 121 8.03 -3.11 -3.71
N THR A 122 9.19 -2.74 -3.19
CA THR A 122 9.39 -2.59 -1.75
C THR A 122 8.75 -1.29 -1.27
N ASN A 123 9.13 -0.17 -1.85
CA ASN A 123 8.68 1.17 -1.51
C ASN A 123 7.91 1.82 -2.66
N GLY A 124 7.14 2.87 -2.38
CA GLY A 124 6.45 3.67 -3.40
C GLY A 124 5.08 3.18 -3.84
N LYS A 125 4.70 1.92 -3.57
CA LYS A 125 3.39 1.35 -3.98
C LYS A 125 2.21 2.26 -3.64
N THR A 126 2.07 2.64 -2.39
CA THR A 126 0.97 3.47 -1.88
C THR A 126 0.95 4.84 -2.56
N THR A 127 2.11 5.48 -2.68
CA THR A 127 2.22 6.79 -3.33
C THR A 127 1.85 6.70 -4.81
N VAL A 128 2.39 5.73 -5.55
CA VAL A 128 2.11 5.54 -6.98
C VAL A 128 0.62 5.26 -7.20
N THR A 129 0.03 4.31 -6.47
CA THR A 129 -1.39 3.97 -6.63
C THR A 129 -2.31 5.14 -6.28
N THR A 130 -1.96 5.92 -5.24
CA THR A 130 -2.70 7.13 -4.87
C THR A 130 -2.59 8.20 -5.96
N LEU A 131 -1.39 8.45 -6.48
CA LEU A 131 -1.18 9.41 -7.57
C LEU A 131 -1.94 9.02 -8.83
N ILE A 132 -1.91 7.74 -9.24
CA ILE A 132 -2.70 7.26 -10.38
C ILE A 132 -4.20 7.49 -10.12
N HIS A 133 -4.69 7.16 -8.93
CA HIS A 133 -6.09 7.37 -8.56
C HIS A 133 -6.47 8.85 -8.61
N GLN A 134 -5.61 9.75 -8.10
CA GLN A 134 -5.83 11.20 -8.16
C GLN A 134 -5.86 11.70 -9.61
N ILE A 135 -4.92 11.26 -10.47
CA ILE A 135 -4.90 11.62 -11.90
C ILE A 135 -6.17 11.14 -12.60
N MET A 136 -6.52 9.85 -12.44
CA MET A 136 -7.71 9.27 -13.08
C MET A 136 -8.98 10.01 -12.67
N THR A 137 -9.15 10.27 -11.37
CA THR A 137 -10.33 10.98 -10.83
C THR A 137 -10.41 12.41 -11.35
N ALA A 138 -9.29 13.15 -11.33
CA ALA A 138 -9.24 14.52 -11.84
C ALA A 138 -9.48 14.61 -13.36
N ALA A 139 -9.08 13.57 -14.11
CA ALA A 139 -9.38 13.43 -15.54
C ALA A 139 -10.82 12.93 -15.83
N GLY A 140 -11.70 12.88 -14.83
CA GLY A 140 -13.09 12.44 -14.98
C GLY A 140 -13.28 10.94 -15.21
N ARG A 141 -12.30 10.13 -14.83
CA ARG A 141 -12.34 8.67 -14.90
C ARG A 141 -12.60 8.09 -13.52
N ASP A 142 -13.84 7.71 -13.26
CA ASP A 142 -14.22 7.08 -11.99
C ASP A 142 -13.34 5.86 -11.71
N SER A 143 -12.69 5.86 -10.54
CA SER A 143 -11.73 4.82 -10.16
C SER A 143 -11.90 4.36 -8.73
N GLY A 144 -11.69 3.05 -8.51
CA GLY A 144 -11.50 2.47 -7.19
C GLY A 144 -10.01 2.38 -6.83
N LEU A 145 -9.71 2.46 -5.55
CA LEU A 145 -8.36 2.27 -5.00
C LEU A 145 -8.38 1.18 -3.92
N ILE A 146 -7.44 0.25 -3.99
CA ILE A 146 -7.21 -0.75 -2.94
C ILE A 146 -5.75 -0.66 -2.49
N GLY A 147 -5.51 -0.24 -1.27
CA GLY A 147 -4.16 -0.03 -0.77
C GLY A 147 -4.00 -0.18 0.72
N THR A 148 -2.80 0.10 1.20
CA THR A 148 -2.43 -0.02 2.62
C THR A 148 -3.22 0.95 3.50
N VAL A 149 -3.41 2.18 3.04
CA VAL A 149 -4.05 3.26 3.80
C VAL A 149 -5.56 3.09 3.82
N GLU A 150 -6.15 2.87 2.65
CA GLU A 150 -7.59 2.79 2.47
C GLU A 150 -7.98 1.94 1.26
N THR A 151 -9.23 1.49 1.27
CA THR A 151 -9.95 1.05 0.08
C THR A 151 -10.96 2.15 -0.26
N ARG A 152 -10.93 2.66 -1.48
CA ARG A 152 -11.83 3.73 -1.94
C ARG A 152 -12.67 3.27 -3.11
N ILE A 153 -13.98 3.53 -3.05
CA ILE A 153 -14.92 3.25 -4.14
C ILE A 153 -15.69 4.56 -4.41
N GLY A 154 -15.25 5.30 -5.43
CA GLY A 154 -15.73 6.66 -5.67
C GLY A 154 -15.38 7.57 -4.48
N VAL A 155 -16.41 8.17 -3.86
CA VAL A 155 -16.25 9.05 -2.70
C VAL A 155 -16.19 8.31 -1.36
N GLU A 156 -16.54 7.03 -1.32
CA GLU A 156 -16.55 6.22 -0.11
C GLU A 156 -15.16 5.70 0.20
N SER A 157 -14.67 5.95 1.44
CA SER A 157 -13.41 5.44 1.96
C SER A 157 -13.66 4.42 3.06
N ILE A 158 -12.99 3.29 2.98
CA ILE A 158 -13.08 2.18 3.93
C ILE A 158 -11.67 1.88 4.43
N ALA A 159 -11.52 1.72 5.74
CA ALA A 159 -10.24 1.36 6.34
C ALA A 159 -9.76 -0.01 5.82
N SER A 160 -8.55 -0.06 5.31
CA SER A 160 -7.94 -1.29 4.83
C SER A 160 -7.48 -2.18 5.98
N LYS A 161 -7.81 -3.46 5.91
CA LYS A 161 -7.27 -4.48 6.83
C LYS A 161 -5.91 -5.02 6.38
N ARG A 162 -5.63 -4.95 5.09
CA ARG A 162 -4.40 -5.43 4.44
C ARG A 162 -4.10 -4.60 3.20
N THR A 163 -2.83 -4.49 2.85
CA THR A 163 -2.38 -3.84 1.60
C THR A 163 -3.06 -4.44 0.37
N THR A 164 -3.15 -5.77 0.31
CA THR A 164 -3.84 -6.52 -0.74
C THR A 164 -4.79 -7.49 -0.06
N PRO A 165 -6.10 -7.41 -0.31
CA PRO A 165 -7.11 -8.27 0.29
C PRO A 165 -6.93 -9.77 -0.04
N GLU A 166 -7.61 -10.64 0.68
CA GLU A 166 -7.78 -12.03 0.27
C GLU A 166 -8.62 -12.10 -1.02
N SER A 167 -8.47 -13.18 -1.78
CA SER A 167 -9.07 -13.29 -3.12
C SER A 167 -10.59 -13.13 -3.13
N SER A 168 -11.30 -13.64 -2.11
CA SER A 168 -12.75 -13.45 -2.00
C SER A 168 -13.13 -12.00 -1.81
N ASP A 169 -12.40 -11.27 -0.95
CA ASP A 169 -12.65 -9.86 -0.69
C ASP A 169 -12.29 -9.01 -1.91
N LEU A 170 -11.16 -9.31 -2.57
CA LEU A 170 -10.70 -8.61 -3.76
C LEU A 170 -11.73 -8.70 -4.89
N GLN A 171 -12.21 -9.90 -5.19
CA GLN A 171 -13.18 -10.10 -6.27
C GLN A 171 -14.55 -9.52 -5.91
N ALA A 172 -14.98 -9.57 -4.63
CA ALA A 172 -16.20 -8.93 -4.17
C ALA A 172 -16.12 -7.39 -4.31
N LEU A 173 -15.01 -6.78 -3.87
CA LEU A 173 -14.78 -5.33 -4.02
C LEU A 173 -14.75 -4.90 -5.49
N SER A 174 -14.10 -5.69 -6.34
CA SER A 174 -14.06 -5.44 -7.79
C SER A 174 -15.48 -5.54 -8.40
N ALA A 175 -16.31 -6.48 -7.94
CA ALA A 175 -17.70 -6.59 -8.37
C ALA A 175 -18.55 -5.39 -7.90
N VAL A 176 -18.31 -4.88 -6.68
CA VAL A 176 -18.95 -3.64 -6.19
C VAL A 176 -18.52 -2.44 -7.05
N MET A 177 -17.24 -2.33 -7.39
CA MET A 177 -16.74 -1.26 -8.26
C MET A 177 -17.39 -1.31 -9.64
N ARG A 178 -17.49 -2.50 -10.25
CA ARG A 178 -18.20 -2.72 -11.51
C ARG A 178 -19.68 -2.32 -11.41
N GLU A 179 -20.38 -2.75 -10.36
CA GLU A 179 -21.79 -2.42 -10.10
C GLU A 179 -22.02 -0.91 -9.95
N ARG A 180 -21.06 -0.20 -9.38
CA ARG A 180 -21.05 1.26 -9.23
C ARG A 180 -20.49 2.00 -10.45
N HIS A 181 -20.32 1.30 -11.57
CA HIS A 181 -19.85 1.84 -12.84
C HIS A 181 -18.47 2.52 -12.78
N MET A 182 -17.60 2.10 -11.85
CA MET A 182 -16.20 2.51 -11.90
C MET A 182 -15.57 2.02 -13.21
N ARG A 183 -14.70 2.84 -13.80
CA ARG A 183 -13.99 2.47 -15.03
C ARG A 183 -12.65 1.82 -14.73
N ASN A 184 -12.03 2.19 -13.62
CA ASN A 184 -10.68 1.79 -13.28
C ASN A 184 -10.63 1.18 -11.88
N LEU A 185 -9.72 0.22 -11.69
CA LEU A 185 -9.30 -0.30 -10.40
C LEU A 185 -7.80 -0.13 -10.28
N ILE A 186 -7.34 0.63 -9.30
CA ILE A 186 -5.92 0.81 -8.99
C ILE A 186 -5.62 0.11 -7.67
N MET A 187 -4.59 -0.75 -7.62
CA MET A 187 -4.30 -1.44 -6.38
C MET A 187 -2.82 -1.70 -6.11
N GLU A 188 -2.49 -1.75 -4.82
CA GLU A 188 -1.21 -2.24 -4.36
C GLU A 188 -1.18 -3.77 -4.39
N VAL A 189 -0.11 -4.34 -4.96
CA VAL A 189 0.13 -5.79 -5.00
C VAL A 189 1.37 -6.12 -4.19
N SER A 190 1.19 -6.66 -2.98
CA SER A 190 2.30 -7.06 -2.12
C SER A 190 2.88 -8.43 -2.52
N SER A 191 4.17 -8.68 -2.24
CA SER A 191 4.79 -9.97 -2.48
C SER A 191 4.11 -11.12 -1.73
N HIS A 192 3.68 -10.86 -0.49
CA HIS A 192 2.86 -11.80 0.29
C HIS A 192 1.58 -12.18 -0.45
N ALA A 193 0.89 -11.20 -1.07
CA ALA A 193 -0.34 -11.46 -1.81
C ALA A 193 -0.11 -12.34 -3.04
N ILE A 194 1.01 -12.14 -3.72
CA ILE A 194 1.39 -12.97 -4.88
C ILE A 194 1.71 -14.37 -4.42
N THR A 195 2.56 -14.53 -3.41
CA THR A 195 2.98 -15.85 -2.86
C THR A 195 1.79 -16.61 -2.28
N LEU A 196 0.88 -15.90 -1.59
CA LEU A 196 -0.32 -16.50 -0.99
C LEU A 196 -1.51 -16.59 -1.96
N GLU A 197 -1.28 -16.44 -3.27
CA GLU A 197 -2.29 -16.59 -4.33
C GLU A 197 -3.54 -15.70 -4.15
N ARG A 198 -3.41 -14.55 -3.44
CA ARG A 198 -4.55 -13.64 -3.19
C ARG A 198 -5.06 -12.95 -4.45
N ILE A 199 -4.17 -12.78 -5.42
CA ILE A 199 -4.50 -12.18 -6.73
C ILE A 199 -4.82 -13.24 -7.80
N ARG A 200 -4.90 -14.53 -7.43
CA ARG A 200 -5.27 -15.57 -8.38
C ARG A 200 -6.68 -15.30 -8.94
N GLY A 201 -6.83 -15.43 -10.26
CA GLY A 201 -8.08 -15.07 -10.97
C GLY A 201 -8.25 -13.58 -11.23
N SER A 202 -7.25 -12.75 -10.86
CA SER A 202 -7.17 -11.34 -11.25
C SER A 202 -6.34 -11.20 -12.52
N HIS A 203 -6.65 -10.16 -13.33
CA HIS A 203 -5.87 -9.78 -14.49
C HIS A 203 -5.77 -8.25 -14.55
N PHE A 204 -4.58 -7.73 -14.84
CA PHE A 204 -4.28 -6.31 -14.86
C PHE A 204 -3.99 -5.85 -16.30
N ALA A 205 -4.57 -4.75 -16.73
CA ALA A 205 -4.19 -4.11 -17.98
C ALA A 205 -2.74 -3.60 -17.92
N VAL A 206 -2.32 -3.08 -16.76
CA VAL A 206 -0.97 -2.56 -16.54
C VAL A 206 -0.48 -2.97 -15.15
N VAL A 207 0.80 -3.38 -15.08
CA VAL A 207 1.50 -3.60 -13.80
C VAL A 207 2.75 -2.74 -13.70
N GLY A 208 2.93 -2.10 -12.53
CA GLY A 208 4.08 -1.24 -12.23
C GLY A 208 5.07 -1.89 -11.27
N PHE A 209 6.37 -1.77 -11.55
CA PHE A 209 7.46 -2.15 -10.64
C PHE A 209 8.24 -0.92 -10.21
N THR A 210 8.18 -0.59 -8.92
CA THR A 210 8.85 0.61 -8.38
C THR A 210 10.33 0.36 -8.07
N ASN A 211 10.62 -0.59 -7.18
CA ASN A 211 11.97 -0.92 -6.72
C ASN A 211 11.98 -2.21 -5.89
N LEU A 212 13.18 -2.74 -5.59
CA LEU A 212 13.39 -3.82 -4.65
C LEU A 212 14.57 -3.53 -3.73
N SER A 213 14.31 -3.43 -2.44
CA SER A 213 15.33 -3.35 -1.40
C SER A 213 15.03 -4.36 -0.29
N GLN A 214 15.97 -4.56 0.63
CA GLN A 214 15.82 -5.53 1.70
C GLN A 214 14.61 -5.21 2.57
N ASP A 215 13.63 -6.12 2.55
CA ASP A 215 12.43 -6.11 3.38
C ASP A 215 11.81 -7.50 3.40
N HIS A 216 10.92 -7.78 4.36
CA HIS A 216 10.15 -9.03 4.42
C HIS A 216 10.96 -10.34 4.36
N LEU A 217 12.22 -10.34 4.84
CA LEU A 217 13.03 -11.57 4.96
C LEU A 217 12.61 -12.45 6.14
N ASP A 218 11.65 -12.02 6.94
CA ASP A 218 10.88 -12.85 7.88
C ASP A 218 9.89 -13.78 7.18
N PHE A 219 9.48 -13.44 5.96
CA PHE A 219 8.53 -14.22 5.14
C PHE A 219 9.21 -14.85 3.91
N HIS A 220 10.09 -14.12 3.23
CA HIS A 220 10.86 -14.61 2.08
C HIS A 220 12.20 -15.16 2.54
N LYS A 221 12.61 -16.27 1.93
CA LYS A 221 13.85 -16.97 2.27
C LYS A 221 15.09 -16.09 2.11
N ASP A 222 15.13 -15.34 1.03
CA ASP A 222 16.22 -14.44 0.64
C ASP A 222 15.72 -13.40 -0.38
N MET A 223 16.61 -12.52 -0.83
CA MET A 223 16.28 -11.49 -1.83
C MET A 223 15.91 -12.08 -3.19
N GLU A 224 16.42 -13.24 -3.56
CA GLU A 224 16.05 -13.92 -4.81
C GLU A 224 14.63 -14.45 -4.77
N ASP A 225 14.23 -15.09 -3.66
CA ASP A 225 12.85 -15.52 -3.44
C ASP A 225 11.89 -14.31 -3.40
N TYR A 226 12.29 -13.22 -2.77
CA TYR A 226 11.53 -11.97 -2.72
C TYR A 226 11.35 -11.36 -4.12
N PHE A 227 12.42 -11.32 -4.92
CA PHE A 227 12.37 -10.88 -6.31
C PHE A 227 11.48 -11.81 -7.15
N ALA A 228 11.70 -13.13 -7.08
CA ALA A 228 10.93 -14.11 -7.84
C ALA A 228 9.43 -14.06 -7.52
N ALA A 229 9.07 -13.79 -6.25
CA ALA A 229 7.68 -13.58 -5.85
C ALA A 229 7.04 -12.41 -6.60
N LYS A 230 7.72 -11.23 -6.66
CA LYS A 230 7.20 -10.07 -7.38
C LYS A 230 7.21 -10.26 -8.90
N ALA A 231 8.23 -10.90 -9.45
CA ALA A 231 8.37 -11.15 -10.88
C ALA A 231 7.20 -11.97 -11.47
N LYS A 232 6.54 -12.81 -10.67
CA LYS A 232 5.35 -13.55 -11.09
C LYS A 232 4.21 -12.65 -11.57
N LEU A 233 4.11 -11.42 -11.05
CA LEU A 233 3.09 -10.46 -11.49
C LEU A 233 3.31 -10.01 -12.95
N PHE A 234 4.54 -10.09 -13.45
CA PHE A 234 4.95 -9.62 -14.77
C PHE A 234 4.95 -10.76 -15.80
N THR A 235 3.84 -11.47 -15.88
CA THR A 235 3.59 -12.56 -16.83
C THR A 235 2.21 -12.39 -17.47
N PHE A 236 1.99 -12.95 -18.66
CA PHE A 236 0.69 -12.95 -19.34
C PHE A 236 -0.44 -13.62 -18.54
N GLU A 237 -0.11 -14.38 -17.50
CA GLU A 237 -1.12 -14.89 -16.57
C GLU A 237 -1.78 -13.75 -15.77
N TYR A 238 -1.05 -12.68 -15.48
CA TYR A 238 -1.52 -11.60 -14.62
C TYR A 238 -1.66 -10.24 -15.30
N ALA A 239 -0.96 -9.98 -16.40
CA ALA A 239 -0.96 -8.63 -16.97
C ALA A 239 -0.72 -8.61 -18.48
N ASP A 240 -1.07 -7.45 -19.10
CA ASP A 240 -0.85 -7.20 -20.53
C ASP A 240 0.36 -6.29 -20.78
N LEU A 241 0.66 -5.35 -19.87
CA LEU A 241 1.72 -4.34 -20.02
C LEU A 241 2.49 -4.17 -18.71
N ALA A 242 3.81 -4.07 -18.80
CA ALA A 242 4.71 -3.79 -17.69
C ALA A 242 5.28 -2.37 -17.77
N VAL A 243 5.18 -1.60 -16.67
CA VAL A 243 5.82 -0.29 -16.48
C VAL A 243 6.89 -0.44 -15.42
N ILE A 244 8.17 -0.31 -15.80
CA ILE A 244 9.30 -0.74 -14.95
C ILE A 244 10.30 0.39 -14.75
N ASN A 245 10.62 0.68 -13.48
CA ASN A 245 11.68 1.61 -13.12
C ASN A 245 13.07 0.97 -13.34
N LEU A 246 13.84 1.51 -14.27
CA LEU A 246 15.18 1.03 -14.62
C LEU A 246 16.31 1.63 -13.75
N ASP A 247 16.03 2.59 -12.88
CA ASP A 247 17.04 3.09 -11.93
C ASP A 247 17.32 2.05 -10.83
N ASP A 248 16.39 1.12 -10.62
CA ASP A 248 16.57 -0.01 -9.71
C ASP A 248 17.23 -1.22 -10.42
N PRO A 249 18.29 -1.84 -9.87
CA PRO A 249 18.96 -2.99 -10.48
C PRO A 249 18.03 -4.18 -10.74
N TYR A 250 17.08 -4.45 -9.84
CA TYR A 250 16.08 -5.51 -10.02
C TYR A 250 15.04 -5.13 -11.08
N GLY A 251 14.76 -3.83 -11.26
CA GLY A 251 13.94 -3.34 -12.36
C GLY A 251 14.59 -3.62 -13.71
N LYS A 252 15.88 -3.35 -13.86
CA LYS A 252 16.64 -3.71 -15.08
C LYS A 252 16.59 -5.22 -15.36
N ARG A 253 16.79 -6.02 -14.31
CA ARG A 253 16.70 -7.48 -14.40
C ARG A 253 15.30 -7.95 -14.80
N LEU A 254 14.25 -7.39 -14.19
CA LEU A 254 12.86 -7.72 -14.49
C LEU A 254 12.50 -7.38 -15.95
N ALA A 255 12.90 -6.20 -16.41
CA ALA A 255 12.66 -5.77 -17.79
C ALA A 255 13.32 -6.69 -18.82
N ALA A 256 14.49 -7.29 -18.48
CA ALA A 256 15.17 -8.24 -19.33
C ALA A 256 14.57 -9.66 -19.27
N GLN A 257 13.78 -10.01 -18.25
CA GLN A 257 13.24 -11.34 -18.03
C GLN A 257 11.77 -11.51 -18.39
N THR A 258 10.97 -10.41 -18.31
CA THR A 258 9.55 -10.48 -18.62
C THR A 258 9.29 -10.64 -20.10
N GLU A 259 8.24 -11.39 -20.44
CA GLU A 259 7.73 -11.52 -21.81
C GLU A 259 6.69 -10.45 -22.16
N LEU A 260 6.23 -9.67 -21.16
CA LEU A 260 5.28 -8.59 -21.37
C LEU A 260 5.93 -7.45 -22.19
N PRO A 261 5.14 -6.70 -22.97
CA PRO A 261 5.58 -5.40 -23.47
C PRO A 261 6.02 -4.51 -22.28
N VAL A 262 7.20 -3.86 -22.44
CA VAL A 262 7.79 -3.04 -21.37
C VAL A 262 7.79 -1.57 -21.76
N VAL A 263 7.23 -0.74 -20.89
CA VAL A 263 7.41 0.70 -20.84
C VAL A 263 8.44 1.01 -19.76
N SER A 264 9.60 1.45 -20.14
CA SER A 264 10.70 1.74 -19.23
C SER A 264 10.63 3.14 -18.66
N LEU A 265 10.97 3.28 -17.36
CA LEU A 265 11.07 4.56 -16.66
C LEU A 265 12.48 4.77 -16.14
N SER A 266 12.97 6.00 -16.18
CA SER A 266 14.17 6.41 -15.46
C SER A 266 14.16 7.90 -15.15
N ARG A 267 14.58 8.27 -13.95
CA ARG A 267 14.88 9.66 -13.61
C ARG A 267 16.28 10.05 -14.06
N LEU A 268 17.18 9.08 -14.20
CA LEU A 268 18.64 9.27 -14.42
C LEU A 268 19.05 9.06 -15.88
N ASP A 269 18.32 8.21 -16.63
CA ASP A 269 18.66 7.81 -18.00
C ASP A 269 17.61 8.33 -19.00
N THR A 270 18.00 9.26 -19.85
CA THR A 270 17.14 9.87 -20.87
C THR A 270 16.83 8.94 -22.05
N THR A 271 17.40 7.74 -22.09
CA THR A 271 17.08 6.73 -23.12
C THR A 271 15.85 5.88 -22.75
N ALA A 272 15.41 5.93 -21.48
CA ALA A 272 14.18 5.29 -21.07
C ALA A 272 12.96 5.89 -21.78
N THR A 273 11.91 5.08 -21.97
CA THR A 273 10.67 5.50 -22.65
C THR A 273 10.08 6.74 -21.97
N TRP A 274 10.01 6.73 -20.64
CA TRP A 274 9.60 7.86 -19.83
C TRP A 274 10.77 8.32 -18.95
N HIS A 275 11.09 9.61 -19.02
CA HIS A 275 12.19 10.21 -18.25
C HIS A 275 11.96 11.69 -17.98
N PHE A 276 12.66 12.23 -16.99
CA PHE A 276 12.69 13.68 -16.78
C PHE A 276 13.69 14.35 -17.76
N VAL A 277 13.21 15.40 -18.42
CA VAL A 277 14.07 16.34 -19.15
C VAL A 277 14.72 17.31 -18.17
N SER A 278 13.93 17.78 -17.18
CA SER A 278 14.41 18.63 -16.10
C SER A 278 13.54 18.51 -14.86
N ILE A 279 14.18 18.72 -13.70
CA ILE A 279 13.55 18.90 -12.39
C ILE A 279 14.23 20.09 -11.74
N SER A 280 13.45 21.10 -11.32
CA SER A 280 13.94 22.26 -10.55
C SER A 280 13.08 22.39 -9.32
N SER A 281 13.62 22.01 -8.14
CA SER A 281 12.93 21.99 -6.85
C SER A 281 13.18 23.27 -6.06
N ASP A 282 12.21 23.64 -5.23
CA ASP A 282 12.26 24.67 -4.21
C ASP A 282 11.48 24.22 -2.97
N TYR A 283 11.36 25.06 -1.95
CA TYR A 283 10.61 24.74 -0.73
C TYR A 283 9.09 24.58 -0.95
N VAL A 284 8.57 24.97 -2.11
CA VAL A 284 7.15 24.80 -2.46
C VAL A 284 6.90 23.48 -3.20
N GLY A 285 7.88 22.94 -3.90
CA GLY A 285 7.75 21.73 -4.72
C GLY A 285 8.78 21.70 -5.84
N ALA A 286 8.36 21.34 -7.05
CA ALA A 286 9.24 21.36 -8.20
C ALA A 286 8.52 21.73 -9.48
N SER A 287 9.25 22.38 -10.39
CA SER A 287 8.91 22.45 -11.81
C SER A 287 9.51 21.26 -12.53
N VAL A 288 8.70 20.54 -13.27
CA VAL A 288 9.10 19.31 -13.95
C VAL A 288 8.81 19.38 -15.43
N SER A 289 9.70 18.77 -16.23
CA SER A 289 9.50 18.51 -17.66
C SER A 289 9.73 17.03 -17.88
N ILE A 290 8.70 16.30 -18.30
CA ILE A 290 8.67 14.83 -18.45
C ILE A 290 8.49 14.52 -19.93
N ARG A 291 9.34 13.66 -20.47
CA ARG A 291 9.22 13.11 -21.83
C ARG A 291 8.74 11.67 -21.77
N GLY A 292 7.85 11.30 -22.68
CA GLY A 292 7.24 9.97 -22.73
C GLY A 292 7.10 9.39 -24.12
N SER A 293 6.37 8.28 -24.19
CA SER A 293 6.09 7.51 -25.40
C SER A 293 5.67 8.41 -26.57
N GLY A 294 6.19 8.14 -27.77
CA GLY A 294 5.81 8.90 -28.97
C GLY A 294 6.28 10.36 -29.00
N GLY A 295 7.20 10.77 -28.11
CA GLY A 295 7.71 12.14 -28.03
C GLY A 295 6.82 13.10 -27.24
N ILE A 296 5.83 12.59 -26.49
CA ILE A 296 5.01 13.38 -25.56
C ILE A 296 5.92 14.19 -24.63
N LEU A 297 5.56 15.45 -24.41
CA LEU A 297 6.20 16.33 -23.42
C LEU A 297 5.13 16.87 -22.48
N ILE A 298 5.32 16.65 -21.18
CA ILE A 298 4.44 17.14 -20.12
C ILE A 298 5.25 18.09 -19.23
N GLU A 299 4.82 19.32 -19.12
CA GLU A 299 5.45 20.33 -18.29
C GLU A 299 4.47 20.87 -17.26
N GLY A 300 4.95 21.07 -16.03
CA GLY A 300 4.09 21.55 -14.96
C GLY A 300 4.83 21.69 -13.63
N LYS A 301 4.06 22.04 -12.61
CA LYS A 301 4.54 22.12 -11.23
C LYS A 301 3.96 20.98 -10.42
N THR A 302 4.77 20.42 -9.53
CA THR A 302 4.31 19.46 -8.53
C THR A 302 4.62 19.96 -7.13
N VAL A 303 3.79 19.58 -6.18
CA VAL A 303 4.00 19.87 -4.76
C VAL A 303 4.81 18.77 -4.05
N LEU A 304 5.14 17.70 -4.75
CA LEU A 304 5.91 16.59 -4.22
C LEU A 304 7.39 16.96 -4.04
N HIS A 305 8.01 16.41 -3.02
CA HIS A 305 9.42 16.60 -2.70
C HIS A 305 10.19 15.29 -2.71
N GLY A 306 11.47 15.37 -3.06
CA GLY A 306 12.44 14.27 -2.98
C GLY A 306 12.47 13.34 -4.17
N GLY A 307 13.67 12.82 -4.48
CA GLY A 307 13.95 12.02 -5.67
C GLY A 307 13.02 10.84 -5.83
N PHE A 308 12.76 10.08 -4.75
CA PHE A 308 11.87 8.92 -4.82
C PHE A 308 10.39 9.28 -5.08
N ASN A 309 9.92 10.48 -4.69
CA ASN A 309 8.59 10.94 -5.06
C ASN A 309 8.53 11.39 -6.52
N TYR A 310 9.63 11.87 -7.08
CA TYR A 310 9.69 12.12 -8.52
C TYR A 310 9.66 10.79 -9.32
N ASP A 311 10.34 9.74 -8.84
CA ASP A 311 10.25 8.39 -9.42
C ASP A 311 8.80 7.86 -9.35
N ASN A 312 8.13 8.04 -8.21
CA ASN A 312 6.72 7.67 -8.03
C ASN A 312 5.80 8.48 -8.97
N LEU A 313 6.02 9.78 -9.10
CA LEU A 313 5.27 10.65 -10.01
C LEU A 313 5.46 10.24 -11.47
N LEU A 314 6.70 9.98 -11.90
CA LEU A 314 7.01 9.51 -13.25
C LEU A 314 6.25 8.24 -13.59
N MET A 315 6.23 7.26 -12.67
CA MET A 315 5.49 6.02 -12.85
C MET A 315 3.98 6.26 -12.92
N ALA A 316 3.44 7.11 -12.06
CA ALA A 316 2.01 7.42 -12.06
C ALA A 316 1.58 8.13 -13.36
N VAL A 317 2.37 9.10 -13.83
CA VAL A 317 2.15 9.80 -15.10
C VAL A 317 2.23 8.83 -16.28
N ALA A 318 3.27 8.01 -16.34
CA ALA A 318 3.44 7.03 -17.41
C ALA A 318 2.24 6.06 -17.46
N ILE A 319 1.87 5.45 -16.33
CA ILE A 319 0.71 4.54 -16.26
C ILE A 319 -0.57 5.26 -16.68
N ALA A 320 -0.79 6.50 -16.25
CA ALA A 320 -1.99 7.25 -16.60
C ALA A 320 -2.09 7.53 -18.12
N VAL A 321 -0.98 7.93 -18.76
CA VAL A 321 -0.94 8.16 -20.22
C VAL A 321 -1.10 6.85 -20.99
N GLU A 322 -0.40 5.79 -20.59
CA GLU A 322 -0.56 4.45 -21.21
C GLU A 322 -1.97 3.89 -21.01
N SER A 323 -2.69 4.36 -19.99
CA SER A 323 -4.11 4.07 -19.76
C SER A 323 -5.05 5.00 -20.56
N GLY A 324 -4.50 5.90 -21.39
CA GLY A 324 -5.24 6.79 -22.29
C GLY A 324 -5.75 8.08 -21.63
N VAL A 325 -5.12 8.57 -20.55
CA VAL A 325 -5.34 9.95 -20.06
C VAL A 325 -4.58 10.92 -20.97
N ASP A 326 -5.23 12.03 -21.35
CA ASP A 326 -4.61 13.04 -22.22
C ASP A 326 -3.41 13.70 -21.48
N PRO A 327 -2.23 13.78 -22.09
CA PRO A 327 -1.08 14.47 -21.52
C PRO A 327 -1.36 15.93 -21.13
N ILE A 328 -2.26 16.62 -21.85
CA ILE A 328 -2.64 18.00 -21.55
C ILE A 328 -3.40 18.06 -20.21
N ASP A 329 -4.30 17.10 -19.96
CA ASP A 329 -5.01 17.01 -18.70
C ASP A 329 -4.04 16.74 -17.55
N ILE A 330 -3.05 15.87 -17.76
CA ILE A 330 -2.03 15.58 -16.74
C ILE A 330 -1.25 16.83 -16.38
N ALA A 331 -0.80 17.62 -17.36
CA ALA A 331 -0.09 18.87 -17.10
C ALA A 331 -0.89 19.83 -16.21
N ALA A 332 -2.20 19.92 -16.43
CA ALA A 332 -3.11 20.73 -15.60
C ALA A 332 -3.34 20.13 -14.19
N ILE A 333 -3.31 18.81 -14.06
CA ILE A 333 -3.54 18.07 -12.81
C ILE A 333 -2.31 18.06 -11.90
N LEU A 334 -1.08 18.06 -12.45
CA LEU A 334 0.18 17.96 -11.69
C LEU A 334 0.22 18.81 -10.41
N PRO A 335 -0.20 20.10 -10.39
CA PRO A 335 -0.13 20.92 -9.20
C PRO A 335 -1.09 20.48 -8.08
N THR A 336 -2.08 19.67 -8.38
CA THR A 336 -3.11 19.20 -7.43
C THR A 336 -2.77 17.86 -6.79
N LEU A 337 -1.73 17.18 -7.27
CA LEU A 337 -1.33 15.85 -6.81
C LEU A 337 -0.62 15.96 -5.46
N THR A 338 -1.23 15.44 -4.41
CA THR A 338 -0.70 15.50 -3.04
C THR A 338 0.05 14.24 -2.61
N GLY A 339 -0.03 13.15 -3.40
CA GLY A 339 0.50 11.85 -3.00
C GLY A 339 -0.34 11.16 -1.93
N ALA A 340 0.25 10.16 -1.27
CA ALA A 340 -0.43 9.39 -0.24
C ALA A 340 -0.33 10.06 1.12
N ALA A 341 -1.41 9.98 1.90
CA ALA A 341 -1.44 10.50 3.27
C ALA A 341 -0.31 9.92 4.12
N GLY A 342 0.42 10.78 4.82
CA GLY A 342 1.54 10.42 5.68
C GLY A 342 2.75 9.80 4.94
N ARG A 343 2.96 10.13 3.68
CA ARG A 343 4.12 9.72 2.87
C ARG A 343 4.80 10.96 2.27
N LEU A 344 5.76 11.53 3.00
CA LEU A 344 6.31 12.87 2.75
C LEU A 344 5.20 13.89 2.45
N GLU A 345 4.12 13.80 3.21
CA GLU A 345 2.96 14.68 3.04
C GLU A 345 3.30 16.10 3.53
N ALA A 346 3.21 17.06 2.63
CA ALA A 346 3.52 18.46 2.95
C ALA A 346 2.35 19.14 3.64
N VAL A 347 2.62 19.81 4.77
CA VAL A 347 1.69 20.71 5.47
C VAL A 347 2.05 22.15 5.11
N ARG A 348 1.13 22.86 4.46
CA ARG A 348 1.38 24.19 3.88
C ARG A 348 0.35 25.20 4.33
N LEU A 349 0.80 26.18 5.07
CA LEU A 349 -0.02 27.28 5.60
C LEU A 349 0.63 28.64 5.33
N GLY A 350 1.56 28.73 4.37
CA GLY A 350 2.24 29.95 3.98
C GLY A 350 3.50 30.26 4.82
N GLN A 351 4.04 29.29 5.55
CA GLN A 351 5.33 29.37 6.22
C GLN A 351 6.48 29.38 5.19
N ASN A 352 7.66 29.86 5.62
CA ASN A 352 8.87 29.97 4.79
C ASN A 352 9.87 28.82 4.98
N PHE A 353 9.42 27.70 5.53
CA PHE A 353 10.15 26.44 5.70
C PHE A 353 9.30 25.26 5.21
N THR A 354 9.95 24.16 4.85
CA THR A 354 9.25 22.92 4.44
C THR A 354 8.81 22.16 5.68
N ALA A 355 7.54 21.70 5.72
CA ALA A 355 6.99 20.90 6.82
C ALA A 355 6.37 19.61 6.25
N LEU A 356 6.89 18.46 6.66
CA LEU A 356 6.55 17.14 6.10
C LEU A 356 6.19 16.14 7.19
N VAL A 357 5.21 15.26 6.89
CA VAL A 357 4.84 14.11 7.71
C VAL A 357 5.12 12.83 6.97
N ASP A 358 5.79 11.85 7.61
CA ASP A 358 6.09 10.56 7.01
C ASP A 358 5.88 9.38 7.97
N TYR A 359 5.55 8.23 7.39
CA TYR A 359 5.30 6.97 8.11
C TYR A 359 6.59 6.18 8.40
N ALA A 360 7.76 6.70 8.14
CA ALA A 360 9.05 6.04 8.39
C ALA A 360 9.17 5.59 9.86
N HIS A 361 9.14 4.28 10.09
CA HIS A 361 9.11 3.63 11.42
C HIS A 361 10.08 2.44 11.50
N SER A 362 11.07 2.39 10.63
CA SER A 362 12.21 1.47 10.67
C SER A 362 13.51 2.25 10.47
N PRO A 363 14.66 1.75 10.96
CA PRO A 363 15.94 2.46 10.85
C PRO A 363 16.26 2.88 9.42
N ASP A 364 16.13 1.97 8.45
CA ASP A 364 16.42 2.26 7.04
C ASP A 364 15.45 3.26 6.43
N ALA A 365 14.15 3.22 6.82
CA ALA A 365 13.17 4.19 6.33
C ALA A 365 13.44 5.58 6.90
N VAL A 366 13.78 5.69 8.19
CA VAL A 366 14.15 6.96 8.85
C VAL A 366 15.37 7.55 8.16
N LYS A 367 16.42 6.76 7.96
CA LYS A 367 17.63 7.21 7.27
C LYS A 367 17.31 7.78 5.88
N ARG A 368 16.61 7.04 5.03
CA ARG A 368 16.28 7.48 3.66
C ARG A 368 15.43 8.74 3.61
N VAL A 369 14.46 8.87 4.50
CA VAL A 369 13.59 10.04 4.50
C VAL A 369 14.33 11.28 5.00
N LEU A 370 15.30 11.13 5.92
CA LEU A 370 16.17 12.22 6.37
C LEU A 370 17.23 12.60 5.34
N GLU A 371 17.79 11.62 4.60
CA GLU A 371 18.63 11.91 3.42
C GLU A 371 17.86 12.78 2.42
N THR A 372 16.60 12.45 2.13
CA THR A 372 15.75 13.27 1.27
C THR A 372 15.48 14.65 1.86
N ALA A 373 15.25 14.75 3.18
CA ALA A 373 15.06 16.02 3.84
C ALA A 373 16.31 16.93 3.71
N SER A 374 17.49 16.33 3.82
CA SER A 374 18.78 17.03 3.62
C SER A 374 18.96 17.50 2.16
N GLU A 375 18.55 16.69 1.16
CA GLU A 375 18.64 17.07 -0.25
C GLU A 375 17.76 18.28 -0.61
N ILE A 376 16.62 18.45 0.06
CA ILE A 376 15.65 19.51 -0.22
C ILE A 376 15.76 20.72 0.71
N SER A 377 16.63 20.66 1.72
CA SER A 377 16.83 21.72 2.71
C SER A 377 17.89 22.71 2.24
N ASP A 378 17.54 23.98 2.24
CA ASP A 378 18.54 25.08 2.10
C ASP A 378 19.12 25.51 3.45
N GLY A 379 18.57 24.99 4.57
CA GLY A 379 18.94 25.28 5.94
C GLY A 379 19.20 23.99 6.75
N LYS A 380 18.50 23.85 7.87
CA LYS A 380 18.61 22.71 8.80
C LYS A 380 17.49 21.69 8.60
N VAL A 381 17.80 20.44 8.91
CA VAL A 381 16.81 19.37 9.07
C VAL A 381 16.47 19.24 10.54
N ILE A 382 15.22 19.52 10.91
CA ILE A 382 14.65 19.38 12.25
C ILE A 382 13.70 18.20 12.23
N ALA A 383 13.99 17.13 12.94
CA ALA A 383 13.20 15.91 12.84
C ALA A 383 12.65 15.43 14.19
N VAL A 384 11.37 15.04 14.18
CA VAL A 384 10.62 14.50 15.32
C VAL A 384 10.36 13.03 15.09
N LEU A 385 10.75 12.14 16.00
CA LEU A 385 10.56 10.70 15.87
C LEU A 385 10.24 10.05 17.21
N GLY A 386 9.33 9.06 17.19
CA GLY A 386 9.04 8.17 18.29
C GLY A 386 9.09 6.70 17.87
N CYS A 387 9.14 5.80 18.86
CA CYS A 387 9.05 4.36 18.66
C CYS A 387 7.80 3.79 19.33
N GLY A 388 7.19 2.78 18.70
CA GLY A 388 6.04 2.07 19.25
C GLY A 388 6.42 1.12 20.39
N GLY A 389 5.55 1.01 21.40
CA GLY A 389 5.56 -0.03 22.42
C GLY A 389 5.03 -1.36 21.90
N ASP A 390 5.28 -2.46 22.64
CA ASP A 390 4.87 -3.83 22.30
C ASP A 390 5.33 -4.26 20.88
N ARG A 391 6.49 -3.78 20.48
CA ARG A 391 7.15 -4.04 19.21
C ARG A 391 8.61 -4.42 19.44
N ASP A 392 9.32 -4.71 18.33
CA ASP A 392 10.74 -5.05 18.36
C ASP A 392 11.58 -3.94 19.03
N LYS A 393 12.07 -4.23 20.23
CA LYS A 393 12.86 -3.29 21.04
C LYS A 393 14.25 -3.05 20.46
N THR A 394 14.79 -4.00 19.68
CA THR A 394 16.14 -3.89 19.10
C THR A 394 16.25 -2.77 18.07
N LYS A 395 15.13 -2.34 17.49
CA LYS A 395 15.08 -1.23 16.53
C LYS A 395 15.18 0.14 17.17
N ARG A 396 14.89 0.29 18.49
CA ARG A 396 14.73 1.59 19.16
C ARG A 396 16.03 2.40 19.12
N THR A 397 17.15 1.80 19.56
CA THR A 397 18.47 2.45 19.52
C THR A 397 18.87 2.78 18.08
N LEU A 398 18.65 1.85 17.14
CA LEU A 398 18.98 2.07 15.73
C LEU A 398 18.15 3.21 15.10
N MET A 399 16.88 3.33 15.47
CA MET A 399 16.03 4.44 15.00
C MET A 399 16.43 5.76 15.64
N GLY A 400 16.77 5.74 16.94
CA GLY A 400 17.33 6.91 17.64
C GLY A 400 18.63 7.39 17.00
N GLN A 401 19.54 6.47 16.67
CA GLN A 401 20.79 6.79 16.00
C GLN A 401 20.54 7.33 14.56
N ALA A 402 19.63 6.71 13.80
CA ALA A 402 19.28 7.20 12.46
C ALA A 402 18.71 8.63 12.49
N LEU A 403 17.92 8.96 13.52
CA LEU A 403 17.43 10.32 13.73
C LEU A 403 18.57 11.28 14.05
N HIS A 404 19.47 10.88 14.95
CA HIS A 404 20.62 11.69 15.36
C HIS A 404 21.55 12.01 14.17
N ASP A 405 21.90 10.97 13.40
CA ASP A 405 22.85 11.10 12.29
C ASP A 405 22.27 11.82 11.08
N GLY A 406 20.96 11.74 10.89
CA GLY A 406 20.27 12.26 9.71
C GLY A 406 19.64 13.65 9.88
N SER A 407 19.73 14.27 11.08
CA SER A 407 19.14 15.59 11.35
C SER A 407 20.07 16.53 12.09
N ASP A 408 19.95 17.83 11.84
CA ASP A 408 20.68 18.87 12.57
C ASP A 408 20.12 19.08 13.98
N ILE A 409 18.79 18.84 14.12
CA ILE A 409 18.07 18.93 15.39
C ILE A 409 17.17 17.71 15.51
N ALA A 410 17.46 16.84 16.47
CA ALA A 410 16.72 15.62 16.76
C ALA A 410 15.77 15.84 17.95
N ILE A 411 14.47 15.60 17.77
CA ILE A 411 13.47 15.64 18.84
C ILE A 411 12.88 14.24 19.01
N TYR A 412 13.22 13.60 20.14
CA TYR A 412 12.75 12.28 20.48
C TYR A 412 11.43 12.38 21.25
N THR A 413 10.41 11.63 20.83
CA THR A 413 9.08 11.74 21.40
C THR A 413 8.36 10.40 21.49
N SER A 414 7.16 10.37 22.09
CA SER A 414 6.31 9.17 22.07
C SER A 414 5.67 8.96 20.72
N ASP A 415 5.44 7.70 20.40
CA ASP A 415 4.61 7.23 19.27
C ASP A 415 3.32 6.60 19.83
N ASN A 416 3.10 5.31 19.67
CA ASN A 416 2.07 4.51 20.33
C ASN A 416 2.73 3.68 21.44
N PRO A 417 2.83 4.16 22.70
CA PRO A 417 3.50 3.40 23.76
C PRO A 417 2.78 2.11 24.15
N ARG A 418 1.49 1.96 23.83
CA ARG A 418 0.65 0.81 24.12
C ARG A 418 0.67 0.44 25.60
N SER A 419 1.19 -0.76 25.97
CA SER A 419 1.28 -1.20 27.37
C SER A 419 2.58 -0.73 28.07
N GLU A 420 3.55 -0.20 27.33
CA GLU A 420 4.82 0.26 27.89
C GLU A 420 4.75 1.74 28.30
N LYS A 421 5.62 2.17 29.19
CA LYS A 421 5.78 3.60 29.52
C LYS A 421 6.54 4.31 28.41
N ALA A 422 6.05 5.46 27.99
CA ALA A 422 6.68 6.24 26.93
C ALA A 422 8.12 6.63 27.28
N GLU A 423 8.38 6.98 28.55
CA GLU A 423 9.71 7.34 29.07
C GLU A 423 10.71 6.19 28.91
N ASP A 424 10.28 4.94 29.19
CA ASP A 424 11.15 3.76 29.09
C ASP A 424 11.54 3.46 27.62
N ILE A 425 10.63 3.74 26.69
CA ILE A 425 10.91 3.64 25.25
C ILE A 425 11.92 4.69 24.83
N LEU A 426 11.74 5.94 25.27
CA LEU A 426 12.64 7.05 24.96
C LEU A 426 14.06 6.84 25.50
N VAL A 427 14.20 6.31 26.73
CA VAL A 427 15.51 5.93 27.27
C VAL A 427 16.23 4.92 26.36
N GLN A 428 15.51 3.95 25.77
CA GLN A 428 16.09 2.99 24.84
C GLN A 428 16.45 3.61 23.48
N MET A 429 15.71 4.62 23.04
CA MET A 429 16.01 5.33 21.78
C MET A 429 17.31 6.13 21.87
N VAL A 430 17.62 6.72 23.04
CA VAL A 430 18.78 7.61 23.23
C VAL A 430 19.92 6.96 24.01
N LEU A 431 19.91 5.61 24.14
CA LEU A 431 20.81 4.87 25.03
C LEU A 431 22.30 5.24 24.88
N ASP A 432 22.77 5.41 23.63
CA ASP A 432 24.17 5.70 23.31
C ASP A 432 24.30 7.06 22.59
N ILE A 433 23.37 7.99 22.85
CA ILE A 433 23.31 9.29 22.18
C ILE A 433 23.39 10.42 23.21
N ASP A 434 24.39 11.29 23.07
CA ASP A 434 24.45 12.53 23.82
C ASP A 434 23.47 13.56 23.21
N VAL A 435 22.28 13.66 23.79
CA VAL A 435 21.27 14.62 23.34
C VAL A 435 21.64 16.01 23.85
N LEU A 436 22.23 16.82 22.98
CA LEU A 436 22.66 18.17 23.29
C LEU A 436 21.71 19.20 22.65
N ALA A 437 21.45 20.30 23.39
CA ALA A 437 20.64 21.39 22.86
C ALA A 437 21.18 21.90 21.51
N PRO A 438 20.31 22.18 20.53
CA PRO A 438 18.86 22.31 20.64
C PRO A 438 18.06 21.01 20.47
N SER A 439 18.71 19.83 20.35
CA SER A 439 18.03 18.53 20.35
C SER A 439 17.47 18.21 21.74
N GLU A 440 16.30 17.58 21.81
CA GLU A 440 15.57 17.34 23.07
C GLU A 440 14.81 16.02 23.10
N VAL A 441 14.54 15.54 24.33
CA VAL A 441 13.63 14.41 24.59
C VAL A 441 12.35 14.97 25.20
N ILE A 442 11.24 14.90 24.46
CA ILE A 442 9.95 15.48 24.85
C ILE A 442 8.87 14.39 24.73
N VAL A 443 8.35 13.91 25.87
CA VAL A 443 7.38 12.80 25.89
C VAL A 443 6.07 13.16 25.15
N ASP A 444 5.55 14.35 25.38
CA ASP A 444 4.34 14.86 24.71
C ASP A 444 4.64 15.15 23.23
N ARG A 445 4.03 14.34 22.34
CA ARG A 445 4.27 14.43 20.91
C ARG A 445 3.80 15.75 20.31
N ALA A 446 2.67 16.30 20.76
CA ALA A 446 2.19 17.59 20.28
C ALA A 446 3.16 18.71 20.68
N GLN A 447 3.71 18.67 21.90
CA GLN A 447 4.75 19.61 22.33
C GLN A 447 6.03 19.45 21.53
N ALA A 448 6.45 18.22 21.24
CA ALA A 448 7.63 17.92 20.42
C ALA A 448 7.49 18.56 19.03
N ILE A 449 6.33 18.40 18.39
CA ILE A 449 6.03 19.03 17.10
C ILE A 449 6.05 20.56 17.20
N ARG A 450 5.45 21.14 18.22
CA ARG A 450 5.50 22.60 18.45
C ARG A 450 6.92 23.10 18.64
N THR A 451 7.75 22.38 19.40
CA THR A 451 9.16 22.71 19.59
C THR A 451 9.92 22.70 18.26
N ALA A 452 9.75 21.66 17.43
CA ALA A 452 10.35 21.58 16.11
C ALA A 452 9.99 22.78 15.23
N VAL A 453 8.70 23.10 15.16
CA VAL A 453 8.20 24.24 14.38
C VAL A 453 8.75 25.57 14.92
N ASN A 454 8.82 25.76 16.24
CA ASN A 454 9.34 27.00 16.83
C ASN A 454 10.83 27.22 16.54
N LEU A 455 11.61 26.16 16.42
CA LEU A 455 13.05 26.21 16.09
C LEU A 455 13.28 26.50 14.61
N ALA A 456 12.33 26.15 13.72
CA ALA A 456 12.49 26.25 12.27
C ALA A 456 12.65 27.72 11.81
N GLN A 457 13.54 27.93 10.86
CA GLN A 457 13.81 29.20 10.18
C GLN A 457 13.52 29.07 8.67
N ALA A 458 13.65 30.17 7.94
CA ALA A 458 13.48 30.17 6.48
C ALA A 458 14.49 29.21 5.83
N GLY A 459 14.01 28.34 4.95
CA GLY A 459 14.80 27.34 4.25
C GLY A 459 15.01 26.01 4.99
N ASP A 460 14.60 25.92 6.28
CA ASP A 460 14.67 24.67 7.04
C ASP A 460 13.62 23.65 6.58
N VAL A 461 13.86 22.40 6.96
CA VAL A 461 12.91 21.29 6.80
C VAL A 461 12.54 20.73 8.16
N VAL A 462 11.24 20.75 8.48
CA VAL A 462 10.66 20.07 9.66
C VAL A 462 10.07 18.73 9.24
N MET A 463 10.55 17.64 9.82
CA MET A 463 10.10 16.26 9.55
C MET A 463 9.41 15.67 10.77
N VAL A 464 8.16 15.23 10.64
CA VAL A 464 7.44 14.48 11.69
C VAL A 464 7.29 13.04 11.24
N LEU A 465 7.95 12.11 11.95
CA LEU A 465 8.17 10.73 11.54
C LEU A 465 7.48 9.73 12.46
N GLY A 466 7.13 8.56 11.91
CA GLY A 466 6.65 7.37 12.63
C GLY A 466 5.19 7.06 12.36
N LYS A 467 4.28 8.02 12.59
CA LYS A 467 2.83 7.80 12.53
C LYS A 467 2.21 8.02 11.16
N GLY A 468 2.76 8.95 10.37
CA GLY A 468 2.26 9.23 9.02
C GLY A 468 0.75 9.55 9.00
N HIS A 469 -0.03 8.64 8.41
CA HIS A 469 -1.48 8.78 8.24
C HIS A 469 -2.33 8.31 9.45
N GLU A 470 -1.72 7.80 10.52
CA GLU A 470 -2.43 7.32 11.70
C GLU A 470 -3.18 8.45 12.39
N LYS A 471 -4.47 8.19 12.75
CA LYS A 471 -5.36 9.16 13.40
C LYS A 471 -5.55 8.90 14.90
N GLY A 472 -4.61 8.26 15.53
CA GLY A 472 -4.70 7.94 16.94
C GLY A 472 -3.36 7.68 17.60
N GLN A 473 -3.30 7.84 18.91
CA GLN A 473 -2.21 7.42 19.78
C GLN A 473 -2.72 6.42 20.81
N GLU A 474 -2.17 5.20 20.81
CA GLU A 474 -2.57 4.15 21.70
C GLU A 474 -1.71 4.18 22.98
N ILE A 475 -2.38 4.41 24.14
CA ILE A 475 -1.77 4.47 25.47
C ILE A 475 -2.60 3.59 26.42
N ASN A 476 -1.98 2.58 27.04
CA ASN A 476 -2.63 1.66 27.98
C ASN A 476 -3.94 1.05 27.44
N GLY A 477 -3.93 0.61 26.17
CA GLY A 477 -5.09 -0.02 25.51
C GLY A 477 -6.21 0.95 25.13
N LYS A 478 -6.01 2.27 25.31
CA LYS A 478 -6.95 3.30 24.86
C LYS A 478 -6.36 4.06 23.70
N VAL A 479 -7.14 4.25 22.64
CA VAL A 479 -6.78 5.08 21.49
C VAL A 479 -7.28 6.50 21.72
N HIS A 480 -6.37 7.45 21.79
CA HIS A 480 -6.65 8.88 21.85
C HIS A 480 -6.57 9.44 20.45
N GLU A 481 -7.45 10.37 20.11
CA GLU A 481 -7.40 11.05 18.82
C GLU A 481 -6.10 11.86 18.70
N PHE A 482 -5.33 11.60 17.65
CA PHE A 482 -4.06 12.27 17.39
C PHE A 482 -3.68 12.10 15.91
N ASP A 483 -3.35 13.19 15.24
CA ASP A 483 -2.93 13.21 13.83
C ASP A 483 -1.77 14.18 13.67
N ASP A 484 -0.60 13.66 13.28
CA ASP A 484 0.63 14.45 13.10
C ASP A 484 0.42 15.65 12.16
N ARG A 485 -0.39 15.50 11.13
CA ARG A 485 -0.68 16.55 10.16
C ARG A 485 -1.45 17.71 10.79
N ILE A 486 -2.42 17.37 11.62
CA ILE A 486 -3.25 18.37 12.33
C ILE A 486 -2.40 19.11 13.38
N GLU A 487 -1.60 18.37 14.14
CA GLU A 487 -0.74 18.99 15.15
C GLU A 487 0.37 19.85 14.54
N LEU A 488 0.94 19.40 13.40
CA LEU A 488 1.91 20.19 12.65
C LEU A 488 1.28 21.46 12.07
N ALA A 489 0.07 21.36 11.53
CA ALA A 489 -0.69 22.51 11.04
C ALA A 489 -0.96 23.55 12.15
N LYS A 490 -1.45 23.10 13.31
CA LYS A 490 -1.67 23.98 14.49
C LYS A 490 -0.37 24.68 14.92
N ALA A 491 0.72 23.90 15.01
CA ALA A 491 2.01 24.49 15.41
C ALA A 491 2.52 25.55 14.43
N ILE A 492 2.29 25.38 13.12
CA ILE A 492 2.63 26.39 12.11
C ILE A 492 1.73 27.64 12.23
N GLU A 493 0.43 27.45 12.51
CA GLU A 493 -0.49 28.57 12.73
C GLU A 493 -0.11 29.36 13.99
N ASP A 494 0.23 28.70 15.08
CA ASP A 494 0.61 29.32 16.35
C ASP A 494 1.95 30.10 16.26
N LYS A 495 2.82 29.75 15.30
CA LYS A 495 4.11 30.42 15.09
C LYS A 495 3.97 31.73 14.32
N LYS A 496 2.90 31.95 13.55
CA LYS A 496 2.66 33.20 12.78
C LYS A 496 2.37 34.39 13.69
#